data_a084be230a2d7b09bd9a1179f31c40d4
#
_entry.id   a084be230a2d7b09bd9a1179f31c40d4
#
_cell.length_a   1.000
_cell.length_b   1.000
_cell.length_c   1.000
_cell.angle_alpha   90.00
_cell.angle_beta   90.00
_cell.angle_gamma   90.00
#
_symmetry.space_group_name_H-M   'P 1'
#
loop_
_entity.id
_entity.type
_entity.pdbx_description
1 polymer ?
#
loop_
_entity_poly.entity_id
_entity_poly.type
_entity_poly.pdbx_seq_one_letter_code
_entity_poly.pdbx_strand_id
1 'polypeptide(L)'
;MDPTSLLGLGISGITLAIICISLLCTLVIVAASIAIPIYFYRKNRERAEQLMATGTQGEATVLSLEDTGMRINDNPRVTMKLEIRMPYGAPYQITKTATIPMIRMSQVQVGAVIPVMVDMSDPTNPDKVGVLLK
;
A
#
# COMPACT_ATOMS: atom_id res chain seq x y z
N MET A 1 10.46 -35.74 42.26
CA MET A 1 9.12 -35.24 41.95
C MET A 1 8.25 -36.46 41.67
N ASP A 2 7.38 -36.81 42.60
CA ASP A 2 6.49 -37.94 42.41
C ASP A 2 5.41 -37.58 41.37
N PRO A 3 5.04 -38.51 40.47
CA PRO A 3 3.98 -38.26 39.50
C PRO A 3 2.62 -37.93 40.14
N THR A 4 2.46 -38.28 41.43
CA THR A 4 1.27 -37.98 42.24
C THR A 4 1.21 -36.51 42.68
N SER A 5 2.31 -35.79 42.75
CA SER A 5 2.34 -34.36 43.10
C SER A 5 1.84 -33.47 41.94
N LEU A 6 2.02 -33.89 40.71
CA LEU A 6 1.45 -33.26 39.52
C LEU A 6 -0.06 -33.49 39.39
N LEU A 7 -0.53 -34.65 39.85
CA LEU A 7 -1.96 -34.96 39.93
C LEU A 7 -2.68 -34.15 41.02
N GLY A 8 -1.98 -33.80 42.11
CA GLY A 8 -2.50 -32.98 43.19
C GLY A 8 -2.75 -31.52 42.79
N LEU A 9 -2.14 -31.05 41.72
CA LEU A 9 -2.40 -29.72 41.12
C LEU A 9 -3.52 -29.75 40.06
N GLY A 10 -4.13 -30.91 39.81
CA GLY A 10 -5.22 -31.06 38.85
C GLY A 10 -4.82 -30.81 37.38
N ILE A 11 -3.53 -30.70 37.12
CA ILE A 11 -3.00 -30.48 35.77
C ILE A 11 -2.66 -31.86 35.17
N SER A 12 -3.56 -32.40 34.36
CA SER A 12 -3.27 -33.58 33.55
C SER A 12 -2.29 -33.20 32.42
N GLY A 13 -1.51 -34.17 31.93
CA GLY A 13 -0.59 -33.95 30.79
C GLY A 13 -1.28 -33.39 29.57
N ILE A 14 -2.56 -33.67 29.37
CA ILE A 14 -3.42 -33.14 28.32
C ILE A 14 -3.62 -31.64 28.49
N THR A 15 -3.88 -31.16 29.70
CA THR A 15 -4.06 -29.72 30.01
C THR A 15 -2.78 -28.93 29.73
N LEU A 16 -1.64 -29.49 30.11
CA LEU A 16 -0.32 -28.91 29.82
C LEU A 16 -0.06 -28.82 28.31
N ALA A 17 -0.39 -29.87 27.57
CA ALA A 17 -0.28 -29.84 26.10
C ALA A 17 -1.15 -28.80 25.43
N ILE A 18 -2.40 -28.64 25.88
CA ILE A 18 -3.32 -27.62 25.37
C ILE A 18 -2.80 -26.23 25.65
N ILE A 19 -2.26 -25.96 26.83
CA ILE A 19 -1.68 -24.66 27.19
C ILE A 19 -0.46 -24.37 26.33
N CYS A 20 0.43 -25.33 26.11
CA CYS A 20 1.59 -25.15 25.25
C CYS A 20 1.19 -24.84 23.79
N ILE A 21 0.21 -25.56 23.26
CA ILE A 21 -0.28 -25.35 21.90
C ILE A 21 -0.92 -23.97 21.78
N SER A 22 -1.73 -23.55 22.76
CA SER A 22 -2.36 -22.23 22.73
C SER A 22 -1.35 -21.08 22.78
N LEU A 23 -0.30 -21.23 23.60
CA LEU A 23 0.79 -20.24 23.65
C LEU A 23 1.57 -20.17 22.35
N LEU A 24 1.85 -21.30 21.71
CA LEU A 24 2.50 -21.33 20.41
C LEU A 24 1.64 -20.67 19.33
N CYS A 25 0.35 -20.95 19.30
CA CYS A 25 -0.58 -20.32 18.35
C CYS A 25 -0.65 -18.82 18.54
N THR A 26 -0.72 -18.32 19.77
CA THR A 26 -0.74 -16.88 20.04
C THR A 26 0.56 -16.21 19.62
N LEU A 27 1.71 -16.84 19.87
CA LEU A 27 3.00 -16.33 19.42
C LEU A 27 3.10 -16.20 17.90
N VAL A 28 2.62 -17.21 17.17
CA VAL A 28 2.60 -17.20 15.71
C VAL A 28 1.70 -16.08 15.17
N ILE A 29 0.50 -15.91 15.75
CA ILE A 29 -0.44 -14.87 15.35
C ILE A 29 0.15 -13.47 15.59
N VAL A 30 0.76 -13.24 16.74
CA VAL A 30 1.40 -11.97 17.07
C VAL A 30 2.57 -11.68 16.12
N ALA A 31 3.42 -12.67 15.88
CA ALA A 31 4.54 -12.52 14.94
C ALA A 31 4.06 -12.22 13.52
N ALA A 32 3.03 -12.90 13.05
CA ALA A 32 2.44 -12.66 11.74
C ALA A 32 1.80 -11.25 11.64
N SER A 33 1.13 -10.81 12.70
CA SER A 33 0.50 -9.49 12.75
C SER A 33 1.50 -8.34 12.61
N ILE A 34 2.72 -8.55 13.06
CA ILE A 34 3.80 -7.56 12.95
C ILE A 34 4.56 -7.70 11.63
N ALA A 35 4.85 -8.94 11.23
CA ALA A 35 5.68 -9.21 10.04
C ALA A 35 4.97 -8.84 8.72
N ILE A 36 3.68 -9.12 8.61
CA ILE A 36 2.92 -8.87 7.37
C ILE A 36 2.91 -7.38 7.00
N PRO A 37 2.49 -6.44 7.87
CA PRO A 37 2.48 -5.03 7.51
C PRO A 37 3.88 -4.47 7.23
N ILE A 38 4.90 -4.93 7.95
CA ILE A 38 6.29 -4.51 7.70
C ILE A 38 6.73 -4.98 6.31
N TYR A 39 6.43 -6.22 5.93
CA TYR A 39 6.75 -6.76 4.62
C TYR A 39 6.11 -5.96 3.49
N PHE A 40 4.81 -5.66 3.61
CA PHE A 40 4.09 -4.85 2.61
C PHE A 40 4.61 -3.42 2.54
N TYR A 41 4.92 -2.81 3.68
CA TYR A 41 5.48 -1.46 3.73
C TYR A 41 6.84 -1.38 3.03
N ARG A 42 7.74 -2.32 3.31
CA ARG A 42 9.06 -2.38 2.66
C ARG A 42 8.94 -2.60 1.16
N LYS A 43 8.08 -3.52 0.74
CA LYS A 43 7.86 -3.81 -0.68
C LYS A 43 7.30 -2.61 -1.44
N ASN A 44 6.37 -1.89 -0.86
CA ASN A 44 5.82 -0.67 -1.48
C ASN A 44 6.88 0.43 -1.60
N ARG A 45 7.72 0.57 -0.59
CA ARG A 45 8.82 1.54 -0.60
C ARG A 45 9.85 1.22 -1.67
N GLU A 46 10.25 -0.03 -1.79
CA GLU A 46 11.19 -0.48 -2.83
C GLU A 46 10.64 -0.20 -4.24
N ARG A 47 9.36 -0.44 -4.47
CA ARG A 47 8.71 -0.11 -5.75
C ARG A 47 8.75 1.38 -6.07
N ALA A 48 8.47 2.22 -5.08
CA ALA A 48 8.52 3.67 -5.25
C ALA A 48 9.96 4.14 -5.55
N GLU A 49 10.94 3.62 -4.84
CA GLU A 49 12.35 3.93 -5.08
C GLU A 49 12.82 3.47 -6.46
N GLN A 50 12.43 2.27 -6.90
CA GLN A 50 12.72 1.77 -8.24
C GLN A 50 12.09 2.64 -9.32
N LEU A 51 10.84 3.05 -9.15
CA LEU A 51 10.17 3.94 -10.08
C LEU A 51 10.88 5.29 -10.20
N MET A 52 11.33 5.85 -9.09
CA MET A 52 12.09 7.10 -9.08
C MET A 52 13.46 6.96 -9.73
N ALA A 53 14.09 5.77 -9.63
CA ALA A 53 15.42 5.52 -10.21
C ALA A 53 15.37 5.14 -11.69
N THR A 54 14.35 4.38 -12.13
CA THR A 54 14.27 3.78 -13.46
C THR A 54 13.11 4.29 -14.31
N GLY A 55 12.15 4.99 -13.70
CA GLY A 55 11.00 5.54 -14.40
C GLY A 55 11.36 6.68 -15.33
N THR A 56 10.53 6.92 -16.33
CA THR A 56 10.65 8.04 -17.26
C THR A 56 9.69 9.14 -16.83
N GLN A 57 10.20 10.36 -16.73
CA GLN A 57 9.39 11.51 -16.38
C GLN A 57 8.52 11.93 -17.57
N GLY A 58 7.25 12.18 -17.31
CA GLY A 58 6.29 12.68 -18.27
C GLY A 58 5.35 13.69 -17.62
N GLU A 59 4.33 14.09 -18.35
CA GLU A 59 3.29 14.98 -17.88
C GLU A 59 1.93 14.30 -17.96
N ALA A 60 1.07 14.60 -17.01
CA ALA A 60 -0.31 14.13 -17.02
C ALA A 60 -1.27 15.31 -16.90
N THR A 61 -2.29 15.33 -17.74
CA THR A 61 -3.40 16.28 -17.66
C THR A 61 -4.56 15.61 -16.96
N VAL A 62 -5.10 16.23 -15.93
CA VAL A 62 -6.27 15.73 -15.19
C VAL A 62 -7.52 15.99 -16.03
N LEU A 63 -8.11 14.93 -16.56
CA LEU A 63 -9.33 14.99 -17.37
C LEU A 63 -10.59 14.97 -16.51
N SER A 64 -10.60 14.18 -15.44
CA SER A 64 -11.70 14.12 -14.50
C SER A 64 -11.18 13.81 -13.09
N LEU A 65 -11.93 14.26 -12.10
CA LEU A 65 -11.61 14.08 -10.68
C LEU A 65 -12.90 13.73 -9.95
N GLU A 66 -12.92 12.55 -9.32
CA GLU A 66 -14.06 12.09 -8.53
C GLU A 66 -13.60 11.72 -7.12
N ASP A 67 -14.32 12.21 -6.13
CA ASP A 67 -14.10 11.81 -4.73
C ASP A 67 -14.76 10.45 -4.50
N THR A 68 -13.99 9.49 -4.00
CA THR A 68 -14.50 8.15 -3.67
C THR A 68 -15.33 8.13 -2.38
N GLY A 69 -15.34 9.21 -1.61
CA GLY A 69 -15.95 9.29 -0.28
C GLY A 69 -15.10 8.67 0.83
N MET A 70 -13.99 8.04 0.49
CA MET A 70 -13.03 7.53 1.48
C MET A 70 -12.01 8.58 1.87
N ARG A 71 -11.61 8.56 3.14
CA ARG A 71 -10.56 9.41 3.66
C ARG A 71 -9.54 8.58 4.43
N ILE A 72 -8.26 8.88 4.20
CA ILE A 72 -7.15 8.24 4.91
C ILE A 72 -6.38 9.35 5.61
N ASN A 73 -6.36 9.35 6.94
CA ASN A 73 -5.75 10.40 7.76
C ASN A 73 -6.24 11.81 7.37
N ASP A 74 -7.57 11.98 7.22
CA ASP A 74 -8.24 13.21 6.79
C ASP A 74 -7.94 13.67 5.35
N ASN A 75 -7.19 12.89 4.59
CA ASN A 75 -6.92 13.15 3.19
C ASN A 75 -7.90 12.40 2.28
N PRO A 76 -8.53 13.07 1.32
CA PRO A 76 -9.49 12.42 0.44
C PRO A 76 -8.80 11.44 -0.51
N ARG A 77 -9.45 10.31 -0.72
CA ARG A 77 -9.08 9.37 -1.77
C ARG A 77 -9.90 9.67 -3.01
N VAL A 78 -9.23 10.00 -4.08
CA VAL A 78 -9.87 10.45 -5.33
C VAL A 78 -9.51 9.54 -6.49
N THR A 79 -10.45 9.38 -7.42
CA THR A 79 -10.22 8.71 -8.69
C THR A 79 -10.04 9.76 -9.78
N MET A 80 -8.90 9.70 -10.46
CA MET A 80 -8.52 10.63 -11.50
C MET A 80 -8.40 9.91 -12.83
N LYS A 81 -8.95 10.52 -13.87
CA LYS A 81 -8.67 10.15 -15.24
C LYS A 81 -7.57 11.06 -15.76
N LEU A 82 -6.44 10.46 -16.12
CA LEU A 82 -5.24 11.19 -16.53
C LEU A 82 -4.92 10.91 -17.99
N GLU A 83 -4.62 11.94 -18.74
CA GLU A 83 -3.99 11.82 -20.05
C GLU A 83 -2.48 11.95 -19.90
N ILE A 84 -1.78 10.84 -20.09
CA ILE A 84 -0.32 10.78 -19.94
C ILE A 84 0.34 11.16 -21.25
N ARG A 85 1.20 12.16 -21.18
CA ARG A 85 2.00 12.62 -22.30
C ARG A 85 3.47 12.40 -21.99
N MET A 86 4.07 11.45 -22.71
CA MET A 86 5.48 11.11 -22.59
C MET A 86 6.28 11.85 -23.67
N PRO A 87 7.61 12.01 -23.47
CA PRO A 87 8.50 12.57 -24.50
C PRO A 87 8.48 11.79 -25.83
N TYR A 88 8.14 10.50 -25.75
CA TYR A 88 8.08 9.59 -26.91
C TYR A 88 6.72 8.91 -26.95
N GLY A 89 6.17 8.77 -28.13
CA GLY A 89 4.92 8.05 -28.37
C GLY A 89 3.68 8.96 -28.28
N ALA A 90 2.52 8.37 -28.57
CA ALA A 90 1.24 9.05 -28.52
C ALA A 90 0.74 9.20 -27.08
N PRO A 91 -0.01 10.27 -26.76
CA PRO A 91 -0.67 10.39 -25.47
C PRO A 91 -1.66 9.23 -25.25
N TYR A 92 -1.78 8.79 -24.00
CA TYR A 92 -2.71 7.74 -23.62
C TYR A 92 -3.41 8.09 -22.30
N GLN A 93 -4.53 7.45 -22.04
CA GLN A 93 -5.32 7.71 -20.84
C GLN A 93 -5.25 6.55 -19.86
N ILE A 94 -5.17 6.89 -18.59
CA ILE A 94 -5.29 5.92 -17.49
C ILE A 94 -6.24 6.45 -16.43
N THR A 95 -6.82 5.54 -15.66
CA THR A 95 -7.60 5.87 -14.47
C THR A 95 -6.80 5.45 -13.24
N LYS A 96 -6.53 6.41 -12.35
CA LYS A 96 -5.76 6.18 -11.14
C LYS A 96 -6.54 6.64 -9.91
N THR A 97 -6.56 5.80 -8.89
CA THR A 97 -7.09 6.17 -7.57
C THR A 97 -5.92 6.42 -6.62
N ALA A 98 -5.88 7.57 -6.01
CA ALA A 98 -4.82 7.98 -5.11
C ALA A 98 -5.36 8.81 -3.95
N THR A 99 -4.67 8.76 -2.81
CA THR A 99 -4.92 9.65 -1.68
C THR A 99 -4.13 10.92 -1.87
N ILE A 100 -4.82 12.06 -1.96
CA ILE A 100 -4.19 13.36 -2.17
C ILE A 100 -4.28 14.17 -0.88
N PRO A 101 -3.16 14.67 -0.34
CA PRO A 101 -3.19 15.57 0.82
C PRO A 101 -4.04 16.79 0.53
N MET A 102 -4.87 17.20 1.49
CA MET A 102 -5.76 18.36 1.35
C MET A 102 -5.01 19.62 0.92
N ILE A 103 -3.82 19.82 1.44
CA ILE A 103 -2.96 20.94 1.10
C ILE A 103 -2.53 20.97 -0.37
N ARG A 104 -2.57 19.83 -1.05
CA ARG A 104 -2.15 19.68 -2.45
C ARG A 104 -3.32 19.48 -3.41
N MET A 105 -4.54 19.50 -2.92
CA MET A 105 -5.74 19.33 -3.77
C MET A 105 -5.85 20.40 -4.86
N SER A 106 -5.36 21.61 -4.64
CA SER A 106 -5.34 22.67 -5.65
C SER A 106 -4.44 22.34 -6.86
N GLN A 107 -3.45 21.48 -6.69
CA GLN A 107 -2.55 21.05 -7.77
C GLN A 107 -3.17 19.99 -8.69
N VAL A 108 -4.24 19.33 -8.25
CA VAL A 108 -4.89 18.18 -8.90
C VAL A 108 -6.30 18.55 -9.35
N GLN A 109 -6.49 19.73 -9.87
CA GLN A 109 -7.78 20.15 -10.41
C GLN A 109 -7.94 19.70 -11.86
N VAL A 110 -9.19 19.56 -12.32
CA VAL A 110 -9.49 19.24 -13.72
C VAL A 110 -8.84 20.27 -14.64
N GLY A 111 -8.09 19.79 -15.63
CA GLY A 111 -7.32 20.61 -16.56
C GLY A 111 -5.90 20.93 -16.09
N ALA A 112 -5.53 20.59 -14.86
CA ALA A 112 -4.16 20.79 -14.37
C ALA A 112 -3.19 19.81 -15.04
N VAL A 113 -1.98 20.29 -15.31
CA VAL A 113 -0.87 19.48 -15.81
C VAL A 113 0.08 19.20 -14.64
N ILE A 114 0.28 17.93 -14.33
CA ILE A 114 1.11 17.49 -13.22
C ILE A 114 2.27 16.61 -13.73
N PRO A 115 3.47 16.73 -13.15
CA PRO A 115 4.55 15.84 -13.49
C PRO A 115 4.29 14.43 -12.98
N VAL A 116 4.62 13.44 -13.78
CA VAL A 116 4.46 12.02 -13.43
C VAL A 116 5.73 11.24 -13.75
N MET A 117 5.90 10.12 -13.06
CA MET A 117 6.94 9.13 -13.31
C MET A 117 6.27 7.86 -13.78
N VAL A 118 6.68 7.34 -14.92
CA VAL A 118 6.06 6.17 -15.55
C VAL A 118 7.11 5.08 -15.73
N ASP A 119 6.76 3.85 -15.33
CA ASP A 119 7.54 2.67 -15.67
C ASP A 119 7.23 2.26 -17.11
N MET A 120 8.21 2.42 -17.99
CA MET A 120 8.05 2.13 -19.42
C MET A 120 7.89 0.64 -19.73
N SER A 121 8.18 -0.25 -18.80
CA SER A 121 7.93 -1.68 -18.96
C SER A 121 6.43 -2.01 -18.93
N ASP A 122 5.63 -1.19 -18.28
CA ASP A 122 4.17 -1.33 -18.19
C ASP A 122 3.52 0.06 -18.02
N PRO A 123 3.55 0.91 -19.08
CA PRO A 123 3.15 2.30 -18.99
C PRO A 123 1.65 2.51 -18.77
N THR A 124 0.82 1.51 -19.07
CA THR A 124 -0.63 1.59 -18.90
C THR A 124 -1.12 1.16 -17.52
N ASN A 125 -0.24 0.57 -16.71
CA ASN A 125 -0.59 0.15 -15.36
C ASN A 125 -0.61 1.36 -14.41
N PRO A 126 -1.77 1.75 -13.85
CA PRO A 126 -1.85 2.92 -12.97
C PRO A 126 -1.05 2.75 -11.68
N ASP A 127 -0.79 1.53 -11.22
CA ASP A 127 0.03 1.26 -10.04
C ASP A 127 1.52 1.58 -10.26
N LYS A 128 1.94 1.60 -11.52
CA LYS A 128 3.31 1.92 -11.95
C LYS A 128 3.48 3.34 -12.46
N VAL A 129 2.50 4.18 -12.26
CA VAL A 129 2.54 5.61 -12.55
C VAL A 129 2.52 6.37 -11.24
N GLY A 130 3.59 7.07 -10.94
CA GLY A 130 3.72 7.92 -9.75
C GLY A 130 3.43 9.39 -10.09
N VAL A 131 2.53 10.01 -9.34
CA VAL A 131 2.22 11.43 -9.45
C VAL A 131 3.18 12.21 -8.56
N LEU A 132 3.91 13.16 -9.15
CA LEU A 132 4.86 14.00 -8.44
C LEU A 132 4.20 15.34 -8.08
N LEU A 133 3.70 15.45 -6.87
CA LEU A 133 3.14 16.69 -6.33
C LEU A 133 4.19 17.41 -5.50
N LYS A 134 4.30 18.72 -5.71
CA LYS A 134 5.24 19.58 -4.96
C LYS A 134 4.61 20.06 -3.65
#